data_c1e856c4ebc5c88701b827d90b8dcb3e
#
_entry.id   c1e856c4ebc5c88701b827d90b8dcb3e
#
_cell.length_a   1.000
_cell.length_b   1.000
_cell.length_c   1.000
_cell.angle_alpha   90.00
_cell.angle_beta   90.00
_cell.angle_gamma   90.00
#
_symmetry.space_group_name_H-M   'P 1'
#
loop_
_entity.id
_entity.type
_entity.pdbx_description
1 polymer ?
#
loop_
_entity_poly.entity_id
_entity_poly.type
_entity_poly.pdbx_seq_one_letter_code
_entity_poly.pdbx_strand_id
1 'polypeptide(L)'
;MDAGLREEILSILNAADEMTVATIRPDGYPQATTVNYVSDGFAIYFGCAAECQKVRNIACHDKVSLTVTPPHFNWEDIRGLPIGGRAAPVSDPQEINRVSELMLRRFPQILQYALAGKKGVFLVLITPEVISVLDYRKGFGHTVLVKT
;
A
#
# COMPACT_ATOMS: atom_id res chain seq x y z
N MET A 1 -1.83 -20.73 -2.11
CA MET A 1 -2.93 -19.82 -2.53
C MET A 1 -3.42 -20.25 -3.89
N ASP A 2 -4.74 -20.45 -4.03
CA ASP A 2 -5.28 -20.81 -5.33
C ASP A 2 -5.29 -19.64 -6.32
N ALA A 3 -5.41 -19.96 -7.62
CA ALA A 3 -5.34 -18.95 -8.68
C ALA A 3 -6.48 -17.93 -8.61
N GLY A 4 -7.70 -18.38 -8.26
CA GLY A 4 -8.87 -17.50 -8.15
C GLY A 4 -8.71 -16.46 -7.05
N LEU A 5 -8.22 -16.88 -5.89
CA LEU A 5 -7.98 -15.99 -4.76
C LEU A 5 -6.86 -14.98 -5.08
N ARG A 6 -5.81 -15.43 -5.76
CA ARG A 6 -4.75 -14.54 -6.23
C ARG A 6 -5.28 -13.45 -7.17
N GLU A 7 -6.11 -13.85 -8.14
CA GLU A 7 -6.73 -12.90 -9.07
C GLU A 7 -7.64 -11.89 -8.35
N GLU A 8 -8.39 -12.36 -7.36
CA GLU A 8 -9.26 -11.49 -6.56
C GLU A 8 -8.44 -10.43 -5.82
N ILE A 9 -7.35 -10.82 -5.16
CA ILE A 9 -6.45 -9.89 -4.48
C ILE A 9 -5.89 -8.85 -5.46
N LEU A 10 -5.37 -9.30 -6.60
CA LEU A 10 -4.83 -8.41 -7.62
C LEU A 10 -5.90 -7.46 -8.16
N SER A 11 -7.12 -7.95 -8.36
CA SER A 11 -8.24 -7.11 -8.80
C SER A 11 -8.53 -5.99 -7.82
N ILE A 12 -8.54 -6.28 -6.53
CA ILE A 12 -8.78 -5.26 -5.49
C ILE A 12 -7.63 -4.25 -5.44
N LEU A 13 -6.38 -4.71 -5.49
CA LEU A 13 -5.20 -3.84 -5.51
C LEU A 13 -5.22 -2.87 -6.70
N ASN A 14 -5.67 -3.34 -7.86
CA ASN A 14 -5.71 -2.52 -9.07
C ASN A 14 -6.94 -1.61 -9.15
N ALA A 15 -7.95 -1.85 -8.33
CA ALA A 15 -9.20 -1.09 -8.36
C ALA A 15 -9.20 0.15 -7.47
N ALA A 16 -8.17 0.38 -6.67
CA ALA A 16 -8.04 1.52 -5.77
C ALA A 16 -6.74 2.28 -6.05
N ASP A 17 -6.73 3.57 -5.71
CA ASP A 17 -5.58 4.47 -5.88
C ASP A 17 -4.92 4.82 -4.56
N GLU A 18 -5.63 4.66 -3.47
CA GLU A 18 -5.21 5.06 -2.13
C GLU A 18 -5.26 3.89 -1.17
N MET A 19 -4.37 3.93 -0.20
CA MET A 19 -4.40 3.03 0.95
C MET A 19 -4.21 3.83 2.22
N THR A 20 -4.75 3.33 3.33
CA THR A 20 -4.39 3.81 4.64
C THR A 20 -3.33 2.89 5.21
N VAL A 21 -2.15 3.44 5.53
CA VAL A 21 -1.05 2.68 6.10
C VAL A 21 -0.81 3.11 7.53
N ALA A 22 -0.69 2.14 8.43
CA ALA A 22 -0.38 2.35 9.83
C ALA A 22 1.04 1.89 10.14
N THR A 23 1.80 2.77 10.76
CA THR A 23 3.16 2.54 11.24
C THR A 23 3.22 2.79 12.74
N ILE A 24 4.23 2.28 13.42
CA ILE A 24 4.35 2.40 14.87
C ILE A 24 5.34 3.51 15.22
N ARG A 25 4.84 4.54 15.91
CA ARG A 25 5.68 5.63 16.43
C ARG A 25 6.55 5.16 17.58
N PRO A 26 7.70 5.81 17.82
CA PRO A 26 8.54 5.49 19.00
C PRO A 26 7.81 5.60 20.34
N ASP A 27 6.77 6.47 20.42
CA ASP A 27 5.95 6.62 21.62
C ASP A 27 4.87 5.53 21.76
N GLY A 28 4.82 4.56 20.83
CA GLY A 28 3.89 3.44 20.85
C GLY A 28 2.56 3.68 20.17
N TYR A 29 2.27 4.90 19.75
CA TYR A 29 1.03 5.16 19.02
C TYR A 29 1.11 4.61 17.59
N PRO A 30 0.11 3.85 17.12
CA PRO A 30 -0.02 3.55 15.70
C PRO A 30 -0.43 4.81 14.97
N GLN A 31 0.30 5.15 13.92
CA GLN A 31 0.03 6.34 13.11
C GLN A 31 -0.52 5.89 11.76
N ALA A 32 -1.79 6.23 11.48
CA ALA A 32 -2.46 5.88 10.23
C ALA A 32 -2.51 7.10 9.31
N THR A 33 -2.05 6.94 8.08
CA THR A 33 -2.09 8.00 7.06
C THR A 33 -2.53 7.43 5.73
N THR A 34 -3.22 8.25 4.92
CA THR A 34 -3.64 7.87 3.57
C THR A 34 -2.58 8.31 2.57
N VAL A 35 -2.17 7.38 1.70
CA VAL A 35 -1.18 7.60 0.65
C VAL A 35 -1.66 6.99 -0.66
N ASN A 36 -1.23 7.55 -1.78
CA ASN A 36 -1.36 6.87 -3.07
C ASN A 36 -0.31 5.77 -3.17
N TYR A 37 -0.64 4.72 -3.89
CA TYR A 37 0.25 3.58 -4.04
C TYR A 37 0.21 3.01 -5.46
N VAL A 38 1.23 2.24 -5.79
CA VAL A 38 1.23 1.34 -6.95
C VAL A 38 1.57 -0.06 -6.47
N SER A 39 1.16 -1.06 -7.22
CA SER A 39 1.48 -2.45 -6.92
C SER A 39 2.08 -3.14 -8.13
N ASP A 40 2.95 -4.11 -7.86
CA ASP A 40 3.52 -5.00 -8.85
C ASP A 40 3.42 -6.42 -8.27
N GLY A 41 2.49 -7.20 -8.80
CA GLY A 41 2.07 -8.41 -8.11
C GLY A 41 1.54 -8.07 -6.72
N PHE A 42 2.08 -8.68 -5.68
CA PHE A 42 1.71 -8.39 -4.30
C PHE A 42 2.63 -7.34 -3.64
N ALA A 43 3.70 -6.94 -4.30
CA ALA A 43 4.54 -5.85 -3.80
C ALA A 43 3.79 -4.53 -3.90
N ILE A 44 3.75 -3.77 -2.81
CA ILE A 44 3.04 -2.50 -2.73
C ILE A 44 4.06 -1.40 -2.45
N TYR A 45 3.99 -0.32 -3.23
CA TYR A 45 4.95 0.77 -3.14
C TYR A 45 4.23 2.09 -2.90
N PHE A 46 4.79 2.92 -2.03
CA PHE A 46 4.36 4.30 -1.91
C PHE A 46 5.57 5.22 -1.77
N GLY A 47 5.35 6.50 -2.09
CA GLY A 47 6.37 7.53 -1.96
C GLY A 47 5.97 8.53 -0.89
N CYS A 48 6.97 9.08 -0.19
CA CYS A 48 6.77 10.13 0.78
C CYS A 48 8.04 10.98 0.90
N ALA A 49 7.95 12.09 1.62
CA ALA A 49 9.13 12.89 1.95
C ALA A 49 10.07 12.08 2.86
N ALA A 50 11.37 12.16 2.59
CA ALA A 50 12.37 11.41 3.35
C ALA A 50 12.37 11.73 4.86
N GLU A 51 11.87 12.90 5.24
CA GLU A 51 11.84 13.38 6.63
C GLU A 51 10.50 13.14 7.32
N CYS A 52 9.54 12.51 6.65
CA CYS A 52 8.23 12.29 7.27
C CYS A 52 8.30 11.27 8.42
N GLN A 53 7.33 11.36 9.33
CA GLN A 53 7.30 10.49 10.51
C GLN A 53 7.22 9.02 10.13
N LYS A 54 6.53 8.66 9.05
CA LYS A 54 6.43 7.28 8.56
C LYS A 54 7.81 6.64 8.32
N VAL A 55 8.72 7.38 7.71
CA VAL A 55 10.07 6.88 7.42
C VAL A 55 10.81 6.56 8.72
N ARG A 56 10.73 7.47 9.70
CA ARG A 56 11.35 7.25 11.02
C ARG A 56 10.73 6.05 11.74
N ASN A 57 9.41 5.93 11.67
CA ASN A 57 8.69 4.81 12.28
C ASN A 57 9.14 3.48 11.69
N ILE A 58 9.20 3.38 10.36
CA ILE A 58 9.59 2.17 9.65
C ILE A 58 11.04 1.80 9.94
N ALA A 59 11.93 2.79 10.07
CA ALA A 59 13.33 2.53 10.42
C ALA A 59 13.49 1.87 11.77
N CYS A 60 12.61 2.17 12.73
CA CYS A 60 12.62 1.58 14.08
C CYS A 60 11.79 0.32 14.18
N HIS A 61 10.74 0.19 13.40
CA HIS A 61 9.79 -0.91 13.46
C HIS A 61 9.19 -1.18 12.09
N ASP A 62 9.62 -2.24 11.45
CA ASP A 62 9.30 -2.51 10.04
C ASP A 62 7.94 -3.17 9.80
N LYS A 63 7.27 -3.64 10.85
CA LYS A 63 5.92 -4.19 10.71
C LYS A 63 4.92 -3.07 10.54
N VAL A 64 4.12 -3.18 9.48
CA VAL A 64 3.09 -2.20 9.15
C VAL A 64 1.77 -2.90 8.91
N SER A 65 0.69 -2.14 9.01
CA SER A 65 -0.63 -2.59 8.63
C SER A 65 -1.20 -1.60 7.62
N LEU A 66 -1.93 -2.09 6.64
CA LEU A 66 -2.59 -1.22 5.67
C LEU A 66 -3.95 -1.76 5.30
N THR A 67 -4.78 -0.90 4.75
CA THR A 67 -6.05 -1.30 4.17
C THR A 67 -6.25 -0.62 2.83
N VAL A 68 -6.72 -1.41 1.86
CA VAL A 68 -7.11 -0.95 0.54
C VAL A 68 -8.60 -1.22 0.38
N THR A 69 -9.38 -0.17 0.10
CA THR A 69 -10.82 -0.29 -0.13
C THR A 69 -11.17 0.43 -1.42
N PRO A 70 -11.48 -0.30 -2.51
CA PRO A 70 -11.93 0.34 -3.74
C PRO A 70 -13.21 1.14 -3.53
N PRO A 71 -13.46 2.18 -4.34
CA PRO A 71 -14.71 2.92 -4.27
C PRO A 71 -15.92 2.01 -4.46
N HIS A 72 -16.99 2.27 -3.71
CA HIS A 72 -18.24 1.53 -3.77
C HIS A 72 -19.42 2.48 -3.53
N PHE A 73 -20.60 2.10 -4.02
CA PHE A 73 -21.84 2.85 -3.80
C PHE A 73 -22.79 2.14 -2.85
N ASN A 74 -22.82 0.81 -2.90
CA ASN A 74 -23.69 -0.02 -2.06
C ASN A 74 -22.85 -0.87 -1.12
N TRP A 75 -23.39 -1.18 0.06
CA TRP A 75 -22.68 -2.01 1.04
C TRP A 75 -22.36 -3.41 0.51
N GLU A 76 -23.26 -3.99 -0.24
CA GLU A 76 -23.04 -5.32 -0.83
C GLU A 76 -21.90 -5.38 -1.84
N ASP A 77 -21.41 -4.22 -2.32
CA ASP A 77 -20.30 -4.14 -3.25
C ASP A 77 -18.95 -3.89 -2.54
N ILE A 78 -18.94 -3.76 -1.23
CA ILE A 78 -17.73 -3.50 -0.46
C ILE A 78 -16.76 -4.66 -0.60
N ARG A 79 -15.55 -4.34 -1.04
CA ARG A 79 -14.39 -5.23 -1.03
C ARG A 79 -13.23 -4.50 -0.36
N GLY A 80 -12.32 -5.25 0.25
CA GLY A 80 -11.16 -4.63 0.86
C GLY A 80 -10.07 -5.64 1.17
N LEU A 81 -8.88 -5.10 1.38
CA LEU A 81 -7.70 -5.86 1.76
C LEU A 81 -7.04 -5.23 2.98
N PRO A 82 -7.43 -5.61 4.19
CA PRO A 82 -6.56 -5.41 5.34
C PRO A 82 -5.32 -6.29 5.18
N ILE A 83 -4.14 -5.68 5.27
CA ILE A 83 -2.87 -6.37 5.05
C ILE A 83 -1.91 -6.05 6.19
N GLY A 84 -1.28 -7.08 6.75
CA GLY A 84 -0.10 -6.94 7.58
C GLY A 84 1.12 -7.31 6.76
N GLY A 85 2.19 -6.51 6.88
CA GLY A 85 3.40 -6.74 6.11
C GLY A 85 4.62 -6.07 6.70
N ARG A 86 5.71 -6.16 5.95
CA ARG A 86 6.97 -5.53 6.30
C ARG A 86 7.30 -4.42 5.32
N ALA A 87 7.71 -3.27 5.85
CA ALA A 87 8.09 -2.12 5.08
C ALA A 87 9.60 -1.93 5.07
N ALA A 88 10.14 -1.59 3.91
CA ALA A 88 11.57 -1.30 3.76
C ALA A 88 11.77 -0.20 2.71
N PRO A 89 12.84 0.62 2.86
CA PRO A 89 13.20 1.57 1.80
C PRO A 89 13.61 0.81 0.53
N VAL A 90 13.25 1.37 -0.61
CA VAL A 90 13.74 0.88 -1.91
C VAL A 90 15.08 1.55 -2.18
N SER A 91 16.13 0.75 -2.33
CA SER A 91 17.50 1.25 -2.51
C SER A 91 18.13 0.87 -3.86
N ASP A 92 17.64 -0.18 -4.52
CA ASP A 92 18.14 -0.58 -5.83
C ASP A 92 17.76 0.45 -6.90
N PRO A 93 18.75 1.05 -7.62
CA PRO A 93 18.45 2.05 -8.65
C PRO A 93 17.52 1.55 -9.76
N GLN A 94 17.61 0.29 -10.15
CA GLN A 94 16.73 -0.28 -11.18
C GLN A 94 15.29 -0.39 -10.67
N GLU A 95 15.11 -0.81 -9.43
CA GLU A 95 13.79 -0.87 -8.80
C GLU A 95 13.21 0.53 -8.62
N ILE A 96 14.01 1.49 -8.18
CA ILE A 96 13.57 2.90 -8.04
C ILE A 96 13.08 3.42 -9.39
N ASN A 97 13.82 3.20 -10.47
CA ASN A 97 13.41 3.65 -11.81
C ASN A 97 12.11 3.00 -12.27
N ARG A 98 12.00 1.69 -12.09
CA ARG A 98 10.80 0.93 -12.49
C ARG A 98 9.57 1.40 -11.73
N VAL A 99 9.68 1.54 -10.42
CA VAL A 99 8.57 1.97 -9.57
C VAL A 99 8.20 3.43 -9.84
N SER A 100 9.20 4.28 -10.05
CA SER A 100 8.97 5.69 -10.41
C SER A 100 8.19 5.82 -11.72
N GLU A 101 8.50 5.00 -12.72
CA GLU A 101 7.72 4.97 -13.96
C GLU A 101 6.28 4.52 -13.74
N LEU A 102 6.06 3.48 -12.93
CA LEU A 102 4.72 3.02 -12.59
C LEU A 102 3.91 4.14 -11.91
N MET A 103 4.53 4.85 -10.98
CA MET A 103 3.89 5.97 -10.28
C MET A 103 3.57 7.13 -11.21
N LEU A 104 4.47 7.47 -12.11
CA LEU A 104 4.24 8.56 -13.08
C LEU A 104 3.12 8.24 -14.06
N ARG A 105 2.99 6.99 -14.48
CA ARG A 105 1.90 6.56 -15.36
C ARG A 105 0.54 6.65 -14.67
N ARG A 106 0.50 6.24 -13.40
CA ARG A 106 -0.75 6.22 -12.64
C ARG A 106 -1.12 7.61 -12.10
N PHE A 107 -0.13 8.39 -11.69
CA PHE A 107 -0.30 9.70 -11.05
C PHE A 107 0.60 10.74 -11.72
N PRO A 108 0.28 11.18 -12.97
CA PRO A 108 1.13 12.15 -13.70
C PRO A 108 1.37 13.46 -12.94
N GLN A 109 0.45 13.84 -12.04
CA GLN A 109 0.56 15.04 -11.21
C GLN A 109 1.73 15.00 -10.24
N ILE A 110 2.35 13.83 -9.99
CA ILE A 110 3.53 13.71 -9.12
C ILE A 110 4.68 14.59 -9.63
N LEU A 111 4.81 14.77 -10.95
CA LEU A 111 5.87 15.60 -11.53
C LEU A 111 5.88 17.02 -10.96
N GLN A 112 4.70 17.61 -10.72
CA GLN A 112 4.60 18.96 -10.17
C GLN A 112 5.20 19.05 -8.77
N TYR A 113 4.98 18.04 -7.96
CA TYR A 113 5.48 17.98 -6.58
C TYR A 113 6.96 17.58 -6.51
N ALA A 114 7.40 16.67 -7.36
CA ALA A 114 8.80 16.24 -7.43
C ALA A 114 9.72 17.37 -7.89
N LEU A 115 9.25 18.21 -8.85
CA LEU A 115 10.01 19.37 -9.33
C LEU A 115 10.01 20.54 -8.34
N ALA A 116 8.95 20.67 -7.54
CA ALA A 116 8.83 21.71 -6.52
C ALA A 116 9.59 21.37 -5.24
N GLY A 117 9.83 20.10 -4.97
CA GLY A 117 10.54 19.63 -3.78
C GLY A 117 12.05 19.68 -3.95
N LYS A 118 12.75 20.31 -2.99
CA LYS A 118 14.21 20.34 -2.95
C LYS A 118 14.84 19.01 -2.54
N LYS A 119 14.04 18.09 -1.99
CA LYS A 119 14.46 16.77 -1.52
C LYS A 119 13.63 15.73 -2.26
N GLY A 120 14.27 14.70 -2.77
CA GLY A 120 13.63 13.66 -3.55
C GLY A 120 12.56 12.88 -2.79
N VAL A 121 11.73 12.16 -3.53
CA VAL A 121 10.73 11.27 -2.97
C VAL A 121 11.42 10.01 -2.45
N PHE A 122 11.09 9.63 -1.24
CA PHE A 122 11.56 8.40 -0.60
C PHE A 122 10.56 7.29 -0.92
N LEU A 123 11.03 6.21 -1.53
CA LEU A 123 10.18 5.07 -1.91
C LEU A 123 10.24 3.99 -0.85
N VAL A 124 9.07 3.46 -0.51
CA VAL A 124 8.90 2.37 0.45
C VAL A 124 8.25 1.19 -0.25
N LEU A 125 8.82 0.00 -0.03
CA LEU A 125 8.23 -1.28 -0.42
C LEU A 125 7.56 -1.91 0.79
N ILE A 126 6.31 -2.34 0.63
CA ILE A 126 5.63 -3.19 1.59
C ILE A 126 5.48 -4.57 0.99
N THR A 127 6.01 -5.57 1.71
CA THR A 127 5.87 -6.99 1.36
C THR A 127 4.79 -7.58 2.27
N PRO A 128 3.63 -7.96 1.73
CA PRO A 128 2.57 -8.57 2.52
C PRO A 128 2.99 -9.90 3.15
N GLU A 129 2.58 -10.12 4.38
CA GLU A 129 2.73 -11.40 5.09
C GLU A 129 1.39 -12.04 5.38
N VAL A 130 0.39 -11.22 5.71
CA VAL A 130 -0.98 -11.67 5.98
C VAL A 130 -1.94 -10.77 5.22
N ILE A 131 -2.81 -11.36 4.40
CA ILE A 131 -3.82 -10.64 3.64
C ILE A 131 -5.18 -11.13 4.06
N SER A 132 -6.07 -10.22 4.48
CA SER A 132 -7.48 -10.51 4.66
C SER A 132 -8.23 -10.09 3.40
N VAL A 133 -8.95 -11.01 2.78
CA VAL A 133 -9.75 -10.71 1.60
C VAL A 133 -11.19 -10.53 2.04
N LEU A 134 -11.62 -9.28 2.11
CA LEU A 134 -12.97 -8.89 2.52
C LEU A 134 -13.83 -8.70 1.27
N ASP A 135 -14.96 -9.39 1.22
CA ASP A 135 -15.88 -9.30 0.09
C ASP A 135 -17.35 -9.45 0.55
N TYR A 136 -18.04 -8.31 0.65
CA TYR A 136 -19.45 -8.28 1.06
C TYR A 136 -20.39 -8.87 0.00
N ARG A 137 -19.94 -9.03 -1.25
CA ARG A 137 -20.72 -9.69 -2.29
C ARG A 137 -20.98 -11.15 -1.94
N LYS A 138 -20.12 -11.74 -1.12
CA LYS A 138 -20.22 -13.14 -0.64
C LYS A 138 -20.92 -13.25 0.72
N GLY A 139 -21.37 -12.15 1.29
CA GLY A 139 -22.03 -12.07 2.59
C GLY A 139 -21.49 -10.93 3.43
N PHE A 140 -22.27 -10.48 4.39
CA PHE A 140 -21.89 -9.38 5.29
C PHE A 140 -20.63 -9.76 6.08
N GLY A 141 -19.55 -8.99 5.89
CA GLY A 141 -18.29 -9.21 6.60
C GLY A 141 -17.52 -10.47 6.16
N HIS A 142 -17.87 -11.08 5.03
CA HIS A 142 -17.18 -12.28 4.55
C HIS A 142 -15.69 -12.02 4.35
N THR A 143 -14.84 -12.80 5.02
CA THR A 143 -13.39 -12.59 5.03
C THR A 143 -12.68 -13.93 4.90
N VAL A 144 -11.64 -13.95 4.05
CA VAL A 144 -10.73 -15.08 3.90
C VAL A 144 -9.32 -14.60 4.25
N LEU A 145 -8.65 -15.32 5.16
CA LEU A 145 -7.30 -15.00 5.58
C LEU A 145 -6.29 -15.79 4.74
N VAL A 146 -5.30 -15.09 4.20
CA VAL A 146 -4.22 -15.65 3.41
C VAL A 146 -2.89 -15.29 4.03
N LYS A 147 -2.04 -16.28 4.24
CA LYS A 147 -0.64 -16.07 4.62
C LYS A 147 0.23 -16.26 3.39
N THR A 148 1.11 -15.31 3.14
CA THR A 148 2.03 -15.35 2.01
C THR A 148 3.39 -15.89 2.40
#